data_a2129fc1070525e0243e9641a8d0cc17
#
_entry.id   a2129fc1070525e0243e9641a8d0cc17
#
_cell.length_a   1.000
_cell.length_b   1.000
_cell.length_c   1.000
_cell.angle_alpha   90.00
_cell.angle_beta   90.00
_cell.angle_gamma   90.00
#
_symmetry.space_group_name_H-M   'P 1'
#
loop_
_entity.id
_entity.type
_entity.pdbx_description
1 polymer ?
#
loop_
_entity_poly.entity_id
_entity_poly.type
_entity_poly.pdbx_seq_one_letter_code
_entity_poly.pdbx_strand_id
1 'polypeptide(L)'
;RGISNEMFLYSALCKAESHSAGRQMVSHMSAPELNVLSLVGPVGNNALQATGIAYAIKEESDNPLIYCSVGDGTSQQGEVLEAIAEAKRSNLPVLFFIHNNNLAISTRTEGKTFFSRPDGFVDSFYDIPITYINGSNALAEIDK
;
A
#
# COMPACT_ATOMS: atom_id res chain seq x y z
N ARG A 1 -4.72 -6.39 11.16
CA ARG A 1 -4.04 -7.67 10.99
C ARG A 1 -3.75 -8.41 12.30
N GLY A 2 -3.95 -7.81 13.49
CA GLY A 2 -3.81 -8.49 14.76
C GLY A 2 -2.45 -8.36 15.47
N ILE A 3 -1.58 -7.46 15.01
CA ILE A 3 -0.38 -7.10 15.79
C ILE A 3 -0.85 -6.51 17.12
N SER A 4 -0.38 -7.05 18.25
CA SER A 4 -0.74 -6.57 19.57
C SER A 4 -0.14 -5.20 19.85
N ASN A 5 -0.80 -4.42 20.73
CA ASN A 5 -0.26 -3.12 21.17
C ASN A 5 1.11 -3.27 21.85
N GLU A 6 1.32 -4.38 22.56
CA GLU A 6 2.59 -4.68 23.20
C GLU A 6 3.70 -4.89 22.17
N MET A 7 3.43 -5.70 21.12
CA MET A 7 4.39 -5.93 20.04
C MET A 7 4.70 -4.63 19.26
N PHE A 8 3.70 -3.78 19.07
CA PHE A 8 3.90 -2.46 18.49
C PHE A 8 4.85 -1.61 19.36
N LEU A 9 4.64 -1.58 20.68
CA LEU A 9 5.51 -0.86 21.61
C LEU A 9 6.93 -1.44 21.66
N TYR A 10 7.08 -2.76 21.63
CA TYR A 10 8.39 -3.39 21.55
C TYR A 10 9.16 -2.98 20.29
N SER A 11 8.47 -2.90 19.14
CA SER A 11 9.09 -2.42 17.90
C SER A 11 9.47 -0.94 18.02
N ALA A 12 8.60 -0.10 18.57
CA ALA A 12 8.86 1.33 18.74
C ALA A 12 10.03 1.61 19.71
N LEU A 13 10.21 0.75 20.71
CA LEU A 13 11.28 0.85 21.72
C LEU A 13 12.53 0.04 21.38
N CYS A 14 12.62 -0.52 20.19
CA CYS A 14 13.72 -1.36 19.71
C CYS A 14 14.03 -2.53 20.67
N LYS A 15 13.00 -3.17 21.25
CA LYS A 15 13.17 -4.29 22.17
C LYS A 15 13.49 -5.58 21.43
N ALA A 16 14.25 -6.47 22.11
CA ALA A 16 14.60 -7.78 21.56
C ALA A 16 13.38 -8.68 21.36
N GLU A 17 12.31 -8.47 22.09
CA GLU A 17 11.03 -9.18 22.03
C GLU A 17 10.18 -8.79 20.82
N SER A 18 10.55 -7.71 20.08
CA SER A 18 9.85 -7.33 18.86
C SER A 18 10.08 -8.32 17.72
N HIS A 19 9.20 -8.36 16.71
CA HIS A 19 9.32 -9.24 15.54
C HIS A 19 10.69 -9.17 14.84
N SER A 20 11.35 -8.03 14.89
CA SER A 20 12.67 -7.80 14.28
C SER A 20 13.82 -7.92 15.28
N ALA A 21 13.56 -8.30 16.53
CA ALA A 21 14.54 -8.27 17.62
C ALA A 21 15.22 -6.88 17.75
N GLY A 22 14.44 -5.82 17.64
CA GLY A 22 14.89 -4.43 17.78
C GLY A 22 15.69 -3.88 16.59
N ARG A 23 15.76 -4.59 15.45
CA ARG A 23 16.62 -4.21 14.31
C ARG A 23 15.93 -3.36 13.24
N GLN A 24 14.60 -3.21 13.30
CA GLN A 24 13.86 -2.37 12.36
C GLN A 24 13.64 -0.96 12.93
N MET A 25 13.52 0.01 12.05
CA MET A 25 13.13 1.37 12.41
C MET A 25 11.70 1.37 12.96
N VAL A 26 11.37 2.39 13.74
CA VAL A 26 10.00 2.64 14.20
C VAL A 26 9.04 2.66 13.03
N SER A 27 7.88 2.02 13.18
CA SER A 27 6.85 1.88 12.15
C SER A 27 7.23 1.03 10.93
N HIS A 28 8.39 0.38 10.93
CA HIS A 28 8.83 -0.54 9.90
C HIS A 28 8.74 -1.98 10.39
N MET A 29 7.52 -2.40 10.72
CA MET A 29 7.27 -3.71 11.30
C MET A 29 7.09 -4.78 10.24
N SER A 30 7.49 -6.01 10.59
CA SER A 30 7.11 -7.22 9.89
C SER A 30 6.48 -8.20 10.88
N ALA A 31 5.50 -8.95 10.43
CA ALA A 31 4.88 -10.01 11.19
C ALA A 31 4.49 -11.13 10.21
N PRO A 32 5.43 -12.03 9.87
CA PRO A 32 5.20 -13.07 8.87
C PRO A 32 4.00 -13.97 9.20
N GLU A 33 3.80 -14.27 10.48
CA GLU A 33 2.66 -15.06 10.96
C GLU A 33 1.29 -14.38 10.73
N LEU A 34 1.27 -13.08 10.48
CA LEU A 34 0.08 -12.29 10.15
C LEU A 34 0.05 -11.87 8.67
N ASN A 35 0.96 -12.38 7.86
CA ASN A 35 1.18 -11.95 6.47
C ASN A 35 1.39 -10.42 6.35
N VAL A 36 2.11 -9.84 7.32
CA VAL A 36 2.56 -8.45 7.29
C VAL A 36 4.02 -8.43 6.88
N LEU A 37 4.27 -7.94 5.67
CA LEU A 37 5.62 -7.87 5.12
C LEU A 37 6.39 -6.69 5.70
N SER A 38 7.71 -6.80 5.65
CA SER A 38 8.59 -5.73 6.09
C SER A 38 8.38 -4.47 5.26
N LEU A 39 8.03 -3.38 5.93
CA LEU A 39 8.08 -2.06 5.33
C LEU A 39 9.53 -1.63 5.16
N VAL A 40 9.80 -0.90 4.09
CA VAL A 40 11.12 -0.38 3.77
C VAL A 40 11.12 1.16 3.75
N GLY A 41 12.26 1.78 4.07
CA GLY A 41 12.39 3.23 4.13
C GLY A 41 12.21 3.94 2.78
N PRO A 42 12.71 3.42 1.64
CA PRO A 42 12.48 4.03 0.34
C PRO A 42 11.00 4.06 -0.03
N VAL A 43 10.51 5.26 -0.31
CA VAL A 43 9.10 5.54 -0.59
C VAL A 43 8.68 4.87 -1.89
N GLY A 44 7.64 4.03 -1.85
CA GLY A 44 7.07 3.35 -3.02
C GLY A 44 7.65 1.96 -3.30
N ASN A 45 8.77 1.59 -2.69
CA ASN A 45 9.42 0.29 -2.93
C ASN A 45 8.52 -0.92 -2.57
N ASN A 46 7.61 -0.76 -1.62
CA ASN A 46 6.63 -1.79 -1.25
C ASN A 46 5.71 -2.20 -2.41
N ALA A 47 5.52 -1.35 -3.41
CA ALA A 47 4.63 -1.66 -4.55
C ALA A 47 5.21 -2.77 -5.43
N LEU A 48 6.51 -2.70 -5.78
CA LEU A 48 7.18 -3.77 -6.53
C LEU A 48 7.25 -5.07 -5.74
N GLN A 49 7.49 -4.99 -4.43
CA GLN A 49 7.47 -6.18 -3.56
C GLN A 49 6.08 -6.83 -3.54
N ALA A 50 5.02 -6.02 -3.40
CA ALA A 50 3.63 -6.50 -3.46
C ALA A 50 3.33 -7.21 -4.78
N THR A 51 3.78 -6.63 -5.89
CA THR A 51 3.62 -7.20 -7.24
C THR A 51 4.37 -8.53 -7.37
N GLY A 52 5.60 -8.60 -6.87
CA GLY A 52 6.39 -9.84 -6.89
C GLY A 52 5.76 -10.98 -6.09
N ILE A 53 5.21 -10.67 -4.91
CA ILE A 53 4.51 -11.65 -4.09
C ILE A 53 3.21 -12.10 -4.78
N ALA A 54 2.44 -11.16 -5.29
CA ALA A 54 1.21 -11.47 -6.03
C ALA A 54 1.49 -12.39 -7.22
N TYR A 55 2.60 -12.18 -7.92
CA TYR A 55 3.04 -13.07 -8.99
C TYR A 55 3.29 -14.50 -8.50
N ALA A 56 3.91 -14.66 -7.34
CA ALA A 56 4.22 -15.97 -6.78
C ALA A 56 2.98 -16.74 -6.32
N ILE A 57 1.93 -16.04 -5.84
CA ILE A 57 0.75 -16.67 -5.22
C ILE A 57 -0.50 -16.67 -6.12
N LYS A 58 -0.44 -16.10 -7.30
CA LYS A 58 -1.63 -15.91 -8.17
C LYS A 58 -2.36 -17.20 -8.57
N GLU A 59 -1.68 -18.34 -8.55
CA GLU A 59 -2.24 -19.63 -8.91
C GLU A 59 -2.71 -20.45 -7.67
N GLU A 60 -2.64 -19.87 -6.48
CA GLU A 60 -3.11 -20.54 -5.27
C GLU A 60 -4.64 -20.66 -5.24
N SER A 61 -5.14 -21.76 -4.68
CA SER A 61 -6.55 -22.17 -4.76
C SER A 61 -7.51 -21.31 -3.92
N ASP A 62 -7.00 -20.57 -2.95
CA ASP A 62 -7.78 -19.73 -2.03
C ASP A 62 -7.97 -18.28 -2.53
N ASN A 63 -7.56 -18.00 -3.76
CA ASN A 63 -7.63 -16.68 -4.39
C ASN A 63 -7.05 -15.57 -3.51
N PRO A 64 -5.79 -15.65 -3.12
CA PRO A 64 -5.19 -14.66 -2.23
C PRO A 64 -5.13 -13.28 -2.89
N LEU A 65 -5.23 -12.24 -2.07
CA LEU A 65 -5.14 -10.84 -2.50
C LEU A 65 -4.03 -10.12 -1.73
N ILE A 66 -3.16 -9.44 -2.45
CA ILE A 66 -2.15 -8.57 -1.86
C ILE A 66 -2.71 -7.16 -1.69
N TYR A 67 -2.76 -6.68 -0.46
CA TYR A 67 -3.10 -5.30 -0.14
C TYR A 67 -1.83 -4.45 -0.09
N CYS A 68 -1.69 -3.52 -1.03
CA CYS A 68 -0.58 -2.58 -1.11
C CYS A 68 -1.05 -1.16 -0.82
N SER A 69 -0.66 -0.61 0.32
CA SER A 69 -1.06 0.72 0.76
C SER A 69 0.05 1.74 0.50
N VAL A 70 -0.30 2.86 -0.14
CA VAL A 70 0.62 3.96 -0.45
C VAL A 70 -0.06 5.32 -0.21
N GLY A 71 0.73 6.37 0.04
CA GLY A 71 0.22 7.74 0.06
C GLY A 71 0.07 8.32 -1.36
N ASP A 72 -0.69 9.42 -1.48
CA ASP A 72 -0.91 10.14 -2.73
C ASP A 72 0.40 10.64 -3.38
N GLY A 73 1.31 11.21 -2.60
CA GLY A 73 2.64 11.57 -3.09
C GLY A 73 3.47 10.35 -3.50
N THR A 74 3.42 9.28 -2.71
CA THR A 74 4.10 8.01 -3.00
C THR A 74 3.61 7.39 -4.30
N SER A 75 2.33 7.51 -4.62
CA SER A 75 1.73 6.95 -5.83
C SER A 75 2.36 7.47 -7.12
N GLN A 76 3.12 8.58 -7.07
CA GLN A 76 3.81 9.16 -8.22
C GLN A 76 5.26 8.67 -8.39
N GLN A 77 5.74 7.79 -7.51
CA GLN A 77 7.05 7.17 -7.69
C GLN A 77 7.03 6.22 -8.90
N GLY A 78 8.13 6.21 -9.65
CA GLY A 78 8.26 5.34 -10.83
C GLY A 78 8.02 3.86 -10.50
N GLU A 79 8.54 3.39 -9.36
CA GLU A 79 8.34 2.01 -8.88
C GLU A 79 6.86 1.66 -8.65
N VAL A 80 6.03 2.61 -8.19
CA VAL A 80 4.60 2.39 -8.00
C VAL A 80 3.88 2.31 -9.35
N LEU A 81 4.23 3.20 -10.28
CA LEU A 81 3.64 3.20 -11.63
C LEU A 81 4.00 1.92 -12.39
N GLU A 82 5.26 1.48 -12.28
CA GLU A 82 5.73 0.22 -12.84
C GLU A 82 5.01 -1.00 -12.23
N ALA A 83 4.86 -1.01 -10.90
CA ALA A 83 4.14 -2.07 -10.19
C ALA A 83 2.67 -2.19 -10.64
N ILE A 84 1.98 -1.05 -10.82
CA ILE A 84 0.60 -1.02 -11.33
C ILE A 84 0.55 -1.55 -12.76
N ALA A 85 1.46 -1.10 -13.64
CA ALA A 85 1.54 -1.57 -15.01
C ALA A 85 1.81 -3.08 -15.09
N GLU A 86 2.74 -3.60 -14.26
CA GLU A 86 3.04 -5.03 -14.18
C GLU A 86 1.86 -5.84 -13.65
N ALA A 87 1.19 -5.35 -12.60
CA ALA A 87 0.01 -6.01 -12.05
C ALA A 87 -1.08 -6.16 -13.11
N LYS A 88 -1.30 -5.14 -13.93
CA LYS A 88 -2.23 -5.21 -15.06
C LYS A 88 -1.77 -6.20 -16.12
N ARG A 89 -0.52 -6.08 -16.57
CA ARG A 89 0.04 -6.92 -17.64
C ARG A 89 -0.02 -8.41 -17.31
N SER A 90 0.29 -8.76 -16.06
CA SER A 90 0.38 -10.14 -15.59
C SER A 90 -0.88 -10.63 -14.86
N ASN A 91 -1.95 -9.82 -14.84
CA ASN A 91 -3.22 -10.11 -14.18
C ASN A 91 -3.02 -10.57 -12.73
N LEU A 92 -2.35 -9.74 -11.93
CA LEU A 92 -1.96 -10.08 -10.56
C LEU A 92 -3.02 -9.67 -9.53
N PRO A 93 -3.24 -10.45 -8.48
CA PRO A 93 -4.20 -10.15 -7.42
C PRO A 93 -3.64 -9.11 -6.43
N VAL A 94 -3.54 -7.85 -6.88
CA VAL A 94 -3.07 -6.72 -6.06
C VAL A 94 -4.15 -5.66 -5.95
N LEU A 95 -4.48 -5.27 -4.73
CA LEU A 95 -5.27 -4.08 -4.44
C LEU A 95 -4.31 -2.94 -4.04
N PHE A 96 -4.14 -1.97 -4.92
CA PHE A 96 -3.42 -0.73 -4.61
C PHE A 96 -4.37 0.24 -3.90
N PHE A 97 -4.13 0.51 -2.63
CA PHE A 97 -4.93 1.41 -1.81
C PHE A 97 -4.18 2.72 -1.59
N ILE A 98 -4.71 3.81 -2.14
CA ILE A 98 -4.07 5.13 -2.06
C ILE A 98 -4.73 5.96 -0.97
N HIS A 99 -3.98 6.30 0.07
CA HIS A 99 -4.39 7.26 1.08
C HIS A 99 -4.18 8.67 0.55
N ASN A 100 -5.27 9.29 0.09
CA ASN A 100 -5.22 10.65 -0.44
C ASN A 100 -5.64 11.68 0.62
N ASN A 101 -4.69 12.46 1.11
CA ASN A 101 -4.93 13.62 1.96
C ASN A 101 -4.57 14.94 1.26
N ASN A 102 -4.28 14.89 -0.05
CA ASN A 102 -3.83 16.00 -0.89
C ASN A 102 -2.50 16.63 -0.45
N LEU A 103 -1.67 15.92 0.31
CA LEU A 103 -0.40 16.41 0.81
C LEU A 103 0.70 15.33 0.75
N ALA A 104 1.78 15.62 0.07
CA ALA A 104 3.05 14.90 0.18
C ALA A 104 3.99 15.72 1.05
N ILE A 105 4.08 15.38 2.35
CA ILE A 105 4.74 16.18 3.40
C ILE A 105 4.08 17.56 3.46
N SER A 106 4.69 18.58 2.85
CA SER A 106 4.18 19.95 2.80
C SER A 106 3.73 20.41 1.41
N THR A 107 3.85 19.55 0.40
CA THR A 107 3.50 19.87 -0.99
C THR A 107 2.10 19.37 -1.31
N ARG A 108 1.27 20.26 -1.88
CA ARG A 108 -0.08 19.86 -2.36
C ARG A 108 0.03 18.96 -3.58
N THR A 109 -0.73 17.87 -3.54
CA THR A 109 -0.79 16.83 -4.58
C THR A 109 -2.03 16.91 -5.45
N GLU A 110 -3.04 17.65 -5.03
CA GLU A 110 -4.25 17.89 -5.81
C GLU A 110 -3.93 18.37 -7.23
N GLY A 111 -4.51 17.71 -8.23
CA GLY A 111 -4.26 18.01 -9.65
C GLY A 111 -2.87 17.58 -10.16
N LYS A 112 -2.08 16.84 -9.38
CA LYS A 112 -0.68 16.48 -9.70
C LYS A 112 -0.39 15.00 -9.61
N THR A 113 -1.40 14.15 -9.54
CA THR A 113 -1.24 12.70 -9.48
C THR A 113 -1.85 12.05 -10.72
N PHE A 114 -1.53 10.77 -10.97
CA PHE A 114 -2.11 10.05 -12.10
C PHE A 114 -3.64 9.92 -11.99
N PHE A 115 -4.18 9.92 -10.77
CA PHE A 115 -5.62 9.79 -10.50
C PHE A 115 -6.33 11.12 -10.26
N SER A 116 -5.61 12.19 -9.91
CA SER A 116 -6.14 13.56 -9.71
C SER A 116 -5.38 14.53 -10.60
N ARG A 117 -5.99 14.90 -11.72
CA ARG A 117 -5.46 15.81 -12.72
C ARG A 117 -6.02 17.22 -12.53
N PRO A 118 -5.48 18.26 -13.21
CA PRO A 118 -6.02 19.61 -13.14
C PRO A 118 -7.48 19.72 -13.56
N ASP A 119 -7.94 18.83 -14.44
CA ASP A 119 -9.30 18.74 -14.96
C ASP A 119 -10.23 17.81 -14.14
N GLY A 120 -9.73 17.19 -13.09
CA GLY A 120 -10.50 16.35 -12.17
C GLY A 120 -9.93 14.95 -11.94
N PHE A 121 -10.74 14.12 -11.32
CA PHE A 121 -10.41 12.72 -11.06
C PHE A 121 -10.62 11.86 -12.31
N VAL A 122 -9.81 10.81 -12.46
CA VAL A 122 -9.93 9.87 -13.57
C VAL A 122 -10.56 8.55 -13.10
N ASP A 123 -11.28 7.89 -14.00
CA ASP A 123 -11.99 6.66 -13.67
C ASP A 123 -11.12 5.40 -13.76
N SER A 124 -9.98 5.49 -14.44
CA SER A 124 -9.07 4.35 -14.61
C SER A 124 -7.62 4.79 -14.87
N PHE A 125 -6.68 3.87 -14.62
CA PHE A 125 -5.28 4.00 -14.97
C PHE A 125 -4.75 2.65 -15.48
N TYR A 126 -4.11 2.62 -16.65
CA TYR A 126 -3.77 1.38 -17.36
C TYR A 126 -4.95 0.41 -17.49
N ASP A 127 -6.15 0.92 -17.76
CA ASP A 127 -7.42 0.15 -17.79
C ASP A 127 -7.75 -0.59 -16.47
N ILE A 128 -7.12 -0.22 -15.36
CA ILE A 128 -7.50 -0.64 -14.02
C ILE A 128 -8.50 0.39 -13.51
N PRO A 129 -9.71 -0.01 -13.10
CA PRO A 129 -10.70 0.92 -12.57
C PRO A 129 -10.23 1.51 -11.23
N ILE A 130 -10.56 2.79 -11.02
CA ILE A 130 -10.28 3.49 -9.77
C ILE A 130 -11.59 3.74 -9.04
N THR A 131 -11.71 3.22 -7.82
CA THR A 131 -12.85 3.48 -6.95
C THR A 131 -12.47 4.53 -5.91
N TYR A 132 -13.25 5.58 -5.82
CA TYR A 132 -13.06 6.65 -4.84
C TYR A 132 -13.95 6.42 -3.63
N ILE A 133 -13.33 6.44 -2.43
CA ILE A 133 -13.99 6.23 -1.16
C ILE A 133 -13.81 7.47 -0.29
N ASN A 134 -14.90 7.99 0.28
CA ASN A 134 -14.80 9.09 1.24
C ASN A 134 -14.40 8.57 2.61
N GLY A 135 -13.13 8.72 2.97
CA GLY A 135 -12.58 8.27 4.25
C GLY A 135 -13.23 8.90 5.50
N SER A 136 -13.88 10.07 5.36
CA SER A 136 -14.62 10.70 6.46
C SER A 136 -15.94 9.99 6.78
N ASN A 137 -16.41 9.11 5.90
CA ASN A 137 -17.64 8.34 6.07
C ASN A 137 -17.44 6.88 5.63
N ALA A 138 -16.34 6.29 6.07
CA ALA A 138 -15.91 4.96 5.63
C ALA A 138 -16.97 3.86 5.83
N LEU A 139 -17.77 3.94 6.89
CA LEU A 139 -18.84 2.95 7.16
C LEU A 139 -19.96 2.99 6.11
N ALA A 140 -20.27 4.15 5.56
CA ALA A 140 -21.28 4.28 4.51
C ALA A 140 -20.75 3.92 3.11
N GLU A 141 -19.44 3.70 3.00
CA GLU A 141 -18.75 3.41 1.75
C GLU A 141 -18.29 1.94 1.66
N ILE A 142 -18.63 1.13 2.66
CA ILE A 142 -18.08 -0.24 2.83
C ILE A 142 -18.50 -1.20 1.72
N ASP A 143 -19.63 -0.90 1.06
CA ASP A 143 -20.21 -1.75 0.00
C ASP A 143 -19.78 -1.31 -1.43
N LYS A 144 -18.85 -0.36 -1.54
CA LYS A 144 -18.27 0.07 -2.81
C LYS A 144 -17.07 -0.76 -3.21
#